data_ec13429f8e694669f61f9f6cc48e46f2
#
_entry.id   ec13429f8e694669f61f9f6cc48e46f2
#
_cell.length_a   1.000
_cell.length_b   1.000
_cell.length_c   1.000
_cell.angle_alpha   90.00
_cell.angle_beta   90.00
_cell.angle_gamma   90.00
#
_symmetry.space_group_name_H-M   'P 1'
#
loop_
_entity.id
_entity.type
_entity.pdbx_description
1 polymer ?
#
loop_
_entity_poly.entity_id
_entity_poly.type
_entity_poly.pdbx_seq_one_letter_code
_entity_poly.pdbx_strand_id
1 'polypeptide(L)'
;IDKFGGYILVKRPLNSYDFFKDTISHEALDLVFEDTTCILGHTRYATLGKPEKNRNNHPIRTGNTIGTHNGSIHNHKELFKKYNMERYADVDSEAIFRLYETSESAKDFSENRLPNVRGRVAIVWSDLEFPEYVYMVKGNNPLKMAFIPDLNIYAYGSTLDIIKASGWTNYKPINVFPNTMLRINTKTLKIRTKNIVHKEPISNKSYYYNKGIGAYMQAEETVPQFVPRFSFRDQRELFKKVKASDGSTIRKVK
;
A
#
# COMPACT_ATOMS: atom_id res chain seq x y z
N ILE A 1 10.78 -4.85 -1.69
CA ILE A 1 10.82 -5.67 -2.91
C ILE A 1 11.96 -5.17 -3.74
N ASP A 2 12.83 -6.06 -4.17
CA ASP A 2 13.98 -5.77 -5.03
C ASP A 2 13.67 -6.03 -6.52
N LYS A 3 14.62 -5.67 -7.38
CA LYS A 3 14.49 -5.84 -8.85
C LYS A 3 14.46 -7.30 -9.34
N PHE A 4 14.75 -8.26 -8.47
CA PHE A 4 14.74 -9.69 -8.76
C PHE A 4 13.53 -10.43 -8.21
N GLY A 5 12.59 -9.70 -7.56
CA GLY A 5 11.43 -10.27 -6.88
C GLY A 5 11.72 -10.78 -5.47
N GLY A 6 12.92 -10.55 -4.94
CA GLY A 6 13.20 -10.74 -3.53
C GLY A 6 12.42 -9.72 -2.68
N TYR A 7 12.02 -10.10 -1.48
CA TYR A 7 11.25 -9.21 -0.63
C TYR A 7 11.52 -9.45 0.86
N ILE A 8 11.27 -8.40 1.64
CA ILE A 8 11.20 -8.45 3.10
C ILE A 8 9.79 -8.02 3.48
N LEU A 9 9.12 -8.81 4.33
CA LEU A 9 7.76 -8.56 4.77
C LEU A 9 7.70 -8.55 6.30
N VAL A 10 7.57 -7.36 6.88
CA VAL A 10 7.39 -7.18 8.31
C VAL A 10 5.96 -6.75 8.61
N LYS A 11 5.31 -7.47 9.51
CA LYS A 11 3.95 -7.18 9.97
C LYS A 11 3.93 -7.22 11.49
N ARG A 12 3.48 -6.15 12.10
CA ARG A 12 3.40 -6.02 13.56
C ARG A 12 2.06 -5.40 13.94
N PRO A 13 1.42 -5.83 15.04
CA PRO A 13 0.19 -5.23 15.55
C PRO A 13 0.49 -3.94 16.35
N LEU A 14 1.30 -3.07 15.78
CA LEU A 14 1.80 -1.84 16.37
C LEU A 14 1.25 -0.63 15.62
N ASN A 15 1.10 0.50 16.30
CA ASN A 15 0.91 1.77 15.63
C ASN A 15 2.21 2.20 14.91
N SER A 16 2.15 3.19 14.04
CA SER A 16 3.30 3.60 13.24
C SER A 16 4.50 4.07 14.08
N TYR A 17 4.25 4.73 15.19
CA TYR A 17 5.32 5.21 16.08
C TYR A 17 6.08 4.06 16.74
N ASP A 18 5.36 3.10 17.31
CA ASP A 18 5.96 1.93 17.95
C ASP A 18 6.58 0.98 16.93
N PHE A 19 5.99 0.90 15.71
CA PHE A 19 6.53 0.11 14.60
C PHE A 19 7.95 0.56 14.23
N PHE A 20 8.21 1.86 14.14
CA PHE A 20 9.54 2.38 13.83
C PHE A 20 10.55 2.29 15.00
N LYS A 21 10.09 1.96 16.20
CA LYS A 21 10.94 1.67 17.37
C LYS A 21 11.19 0.18 17.60
N ASP A 22 10.38 -0.67 16.98
CA ASP A 22 10.51 -2.12 17.10
C ASP A 22 11.78 -2.61 16.42
N THR A 23 12.58 -3.41 17.11
CA THR A 23 13.89 -3.88 16.64
C THR A 23 13.80 -4.61 15.28
N ILE A 24 12.82 -5.51 15.13
CA ILE A 24 12.64 -6.27 13.87
C ILE A 24 12.30 -5.33 12.71
N SER A 25 11.48 -4.31 12.96
CA SER A 25 11.12 -3.32 11.95
C SER A 25 12.32 -2.45 11.55
N HIS A 26 13.17 -2.13 12.51
CA HIS A 26 14.43 -1.41 12.29
C HIS A 26 15.40 -2.23 11.45
N GLU A 27 15.65 -3.47 11.83
CA GLU A 27 16.51 -4.39 11.08
C GLU A 27 16.02 -4.58 9.64
N ALA A 28 14.70 -4.64 9.43
CA ALA A 28 14.13 -4.74 8.08
C ALA A 28 14.35 -3.47 7.24
N LEU A 29 14.35 -2.28 7.86
CA LEU A 29 14.65 -1.02 7.17
C LEU A 29 16.13 -0.92 6.81
N ASP A 30 17.01 -1.46 7.65
CA ASP A 30 18.45 -1.53 7.36
C ASP A 30 18.78 -2.44 6.17
N LEU A 31 17.85 -3.32 5.78
CA LEU A 31 17.93 -4.19 4.62
C LEU A 31 17.36 -3.56 3.33
N VAL A 32 17.05 -2.26 3.33
CA VAL A 32 16.70 -1.53 2.09
C VAL A 32 17.99 -1.20 1.33
N PHE A 33 18.17 -1.82 0.17
CA PHE A 33 19.39 -1.72 -0.65
C PHE A 33 19.15 -0.89 -1.92
N GLU A 34 20.23 -0.61 -2.66
CA GLU A 34 20.20 0.05 -3.98
C GLU A 34 19.34 -0.70 -5.00
N ASP A 35 19.19 -2.02 -4.85
CA ASP A 35 18.32 -2.85 -5.69
C ASP A 35 16.83 -2.78 -5.33
N THR A 36 16.47 -2.08 -4.25
CA THR A 36 15.07 -1.93 -3.83
C THR A 36 14.30 -1.08 -4.83
N THR A 37 13.24 -1.65 -5.38
CA THR A 37 12.40 -1.01 -6.40
C THR A 37 11.06 -0.54 -5.85
N CYS A 38 10.61 -1.13 -4.75
CA CYS A 38 9.30 -0.80 -4.17
C CYS A 38 9.28 -1.02 -2.65
N ILE A 39 8.75 -0.03 -1.94
CA ILE A 39 8.43 -0.13 -0.51
C ILE A 39 6.92 0.09 -0.36
N LEU A 40 6.23 -0.92 0.18
CA LEU A 40 4.80 -0.87 0.47
C LEU A 40 4.59 -0.75 1.98
N GLY A 41 4.07 0.36 2.44
CA GLY A 41 3.72 0.60 3.84
C GLY A 41 2.21 0.77 4.04
N HIS A 42 1.69 0.33 5.20
CA HIS A 42 0.28 0.52 5.54
C HIS A 42 0.08 0.56 7.06
N THR A 43 -0.62 1.57 7.53
CA THR A 43 -1.18 1.63 8.88
C THR A 43 -2.63 1.21 8.83
N ARG A 44 -2.94 0.05 9.43
CA ARG A 44 -4.26 -0.55 9.35
C ARG A 44 -5.18 -0.02 10.45
N TYR A 45 -6.38 0.43 10.06
CA TYR A 45 -7.51 0.51 10.97
C TYR A 45 -8.28 -0.82 10.89
N ALA A 46 -8.27 -1.60 11.99
CA ALA A 46 -8.84 -2.95 11.99
C ALA A 46 -10.38 -2.89 11.97
N THR A 47 -10.99 -3.33 10.89
CA THR A 47 -12.46 -3.52 10.75
C THR A 47 -12.84 -5.00 10.79
N LEU A 48 -12.09 -5.86 10.11
CA LEU A 48 -12.25 -7.31 10.07
C LEU A 48 -10.94 -8.00 10.40
N GLY A 49 -11.00 -9.11 11.15
CA GLY A 49 -9.82 -9.87 11.56
C GLY A 49 -9.00 -9.19 12.66
N LYS A 50 -8.60 -9.96 13.64
CA LYS A 50 -7.85 -9.49 14.80
C LYS A 50 -6.44 -9.04 14.38
N PRO A 51 -5.95 -7.84 14.82
CA PRO A 51 -4.63 -7.34 14.45
C PRO A 51 -3.48 -8.15 15.06
N GLU A 52 -3.69 -8.87 16.16
CA GLU A 52 -2.70 -9.75 16.79
C GLU A 52 -2.29 -10.92 15.87
N LYS A 53 -3.16 -11.28 14.93
CA LYS A 53 -2.83 -12.26 13.90
C LYS A 53 -2.16 -11.54 12.72
N ASN A 54 -0.84 -11.64 12.60
CA ASN A 54 -0.08 -10.94 11.57
C ASN A 54 -0.56 -11.21 10.14
N ARG A 55 -1.17 -12.38 9.86
CA ARG A 55 -1.78 -12.66 8.55
C ARG A 55 -2.88 -11.67 8.17
N ASN A 56 -3.52 -11.02 9.16
CA ASN A 56 -4.58 -10.04 8.97
C ASN A 56 -4.05 -8.63 8.73
N ASN A 57 -2.76 -8.37 8.93
CA ASN A 57 -2.17 -7.06 8.77
C ASN A 57 -1.60 -6.88 7.36
N HIS A 58 -1.64 -5.62 6.88
CA HIS A 58 -1.03 -5.26 5.60
C HIS A 58 0.50 -5.09 5.74
N PRO A 59 1.23 -5.25 4.64
CA PRO A 59 0.78 -5.69 3.31
C PRO A 59 0.25 -7.12 3.34
N ILE A 60 -0.79 -7.39 2.53
CA ILE A 60 -1.31 -8.76 2.34
C ILE A 60 -0.48 -9.43 1.25
N ARG A 61 -0.04 -10.66 1.53
CA ARG A 61 0.62 -11.51 0.53
C ARG A 61 -0.31 -12.66 0.12
N THR A 62 -0.46 -12.86 -1.18
CA THR A 62 -1.14 -14.01 -1.78
C THR A 62 -0.27 -14.51 -2.93
N GLY A 63 0.25 -15.75 -2.84
CA GLY A 63 1.20 -16.26 -3.83
C GLY A 63 2.36 -15.30 -4.08
N ASN A 64 2.49 -14.83 -5.33
CA ASN A 64 3.49 -13.87 -5.77
C ASN A 64 3.06 -12.40 -5.66
N THR A 65 1.85 -12.14 -5.16
CA THR A 65 1.33 -10.78 -5.01
C THR A 65 1.53 -10.26 -3.60
N ILE A 66 2.08 -9.05 -3.47
CA ILE A 66 2.17 -8.32 -2.20
C ILE A 66 1.52 -6.96 -2.39
N GLY A 67 0.53 -6.63 -1.54
CA GLY A 67 -0.19 -5.37 -1.73
C GLY A 67 -0.84 -4.79 -0.48
N THR A 68 -1.24 -3.54 -0.61
CA THR A 68 -1.95 -2.76 0.40
C THR A 68 -3.31 -2.33 -0.13
N HIS A 69 -4.31 -2.31 0.72
CA HIS A 69 -5.67 -1.90 0.40
C HIS A 69 -6.20 -0.91 1.43
N ASN A 70 -6.58 0.25 0.97
CA ASN A 70 -7.35 1.23 1.72
C ASN A 70 -8.79 1.14 1.24
N GLY A 71 -9.68 0.61 2.08
CA GLY A 71 -11.07 0.42 1.74
C GLY A 71 -11.73 -0.74 2.48
N SER A 72 -12.81 -1.25 1.90
CA SER A 72 -13.54 -2.42 2.42
C SER A 72 -14.27 -3.14 1.28
N ILE A 73 -14.15 -4.46 1.21
CA ILE A 73 -14.78 -5.29 0.19
C ILE A 73 -16.01 -5.96 0.78
N HIS A 74 -17.19 -5.47 0.41
CA HIS A 74 -18.46 -5.90 1.01
C HIS A 74 -18.82 -7.34 0.62
N ASN A 75 -18.53 -7.72 -0.61
CA ASN A 75 -18.85 -9.04 -1.16
C ASN A 75 -17.67 -10.03 -1.17
N HIS A 76 -16.68 -9.85 -0.30
CA HIS A 76 -15.48 -10.69 -0.29
C HIS A 76 -15.81 -12.19 -0.19
N LYS A 77 -16.80 -12.60 0.62
CA LYS A 77 -17.21 -14.01 0.76
C LYS A 77 -17.76 -14.60 -0.54
N GLU A 78 -18.57 -13.79 -1.27
CA GLU A 78 -19.10 -14.18 -2.58
C GLU A 78 -17.99 -14.35 -3.60
N LEU A 79 -16.96 -13.46 -3.58
CA LEU A 79 -15.81 -13.54 -4.47
C LEU A 79 -14.99 -14.81 -4.23
N PHE A 80 -14.68 -15.14 -2.97
CA PHE A 80 -13.99 -16.37 -2.61
C PHE A 80 -14.73 -17.60 -3.16
N LYS A 81 -16.05 -17.66 -2.98
CA LYS A 81 -16.89 -18.75 -3.49
C LYS A 81 -16.95 -18.77 -5.02
N LYS A 82 -17.21 -17.62 -5.65
CA LYS A 82 -17.40 -17.50 -7.12
C LYS A 82 -16.16 -17.96 -7.89
N TYR A 83 -14.97 -17.62 -7.38
CA TYR A 83 -13.70 -17.89 -8.07
C TYR A 83 -12.93 -19.07 -7.47
N ASN A 84 -13.58 -19.84 -6.57
CA ASN A 84 -13.00 -21.01 -5.88
C ASN A 84 -11.61 -20.71 -5.29
N MET A 85 -11.49 -19.57 -4.62
CA MET A 85 -10.23 -19.10 -4.05
C MET A 85 -10.08 -19.59 -2.60
N GLU A 86 -8.88 -20.01 -2.23
CA GLU A 86 -8.56 -20.33 -0.84
C GLU A 86 -8.41 -19.05 0.00
N ARG A 87 -8.91 -19.08 1.24
CA ARG A 87 -8.81 -18.00 2.19
C ARG A 87 -7.80 -18.32 3.28
N TYR A 88 -6.84 -17.44 3.47
CA TYR A 88 -5.83 -17.55 4.52
C TYR A 88 -6.01 -16.55 5.67
N ALA A 89 -6.32 -15.30 5.35
CA ALA A 89 -6.54 -14.24 6.33
C ALA A 89 -8.02 -13.99 6.60
N ASP A 90 -8.32 -13.41 7.76
CA ASP A 90 -9.69 -13.10 8.16
C ASP A 90 -10.17 -11.74 7.59
N VAL A 91 -9.36 -11.07 6.75
CA VAL A 91 -9.64 -9.74 6.20
C VAL A 91 -10.26 -9.82 4.81
N ASP A 92 -11.09 -8.85 4.51
CA ASP A 92 -11.74 -8.69 3.20
C ASP A 92 -10.75 -8.34 2.09
N SER A 93 -9.68 -7.62 2.43
CA SER A 93 -8.63 -7.19 1.51
C SER A 93 -7.93 -8.36 0.80
N GLU A 94 -7.85 -9.54 1.42
CA GLU A 94 -7.26 -10.72 0.78
C GLU A 94 -7.99 -11.07 -0.52
N ALA A 95 -9.32 -10.90 -0.57
CA ALA A 95 -10.11 -11.25 -1.75
C ALA A 95 -9.62 -10.57 -3.02
N ILE A 96 -9.22 -9.29 -2.95
CA ILE A 96 -8.81 -8.54 -4.14
C ILE A 96 -7.44 -8.98 -4.65
N PHE A 97 -6.52 -9.36 -3.75
CA PHE A 97 -5.20 -9.86 -4.15
C PHE A 97 -5.27 -11.29 -4.67
N ARG A 98 -6.16 -12.13 -4.11
CA ARG A 98 -6.47 -13.46 -4.64
C ARG A 98 -7.10 -13.37 -6.04
N LEU A 99 -7.98 -12.40 -6.27
CA LEU A 99 -8.53 -12.16 -7.61
C LEU A 99 -7.43 -11.81 -8.62
N TYR A 100 -6.44 -11.01 -8.23
CA TYR A 100 -5.31 -10.71 -9.10
C TYR A 100 -4.44 -11.96 -9.34
N GLU A 101 -4.07 -12.68 -8.29
CA GLU A 101 -3.27 -13.91 -8.36
C GLU A 101 -3.88 -14.97 -9.28
N THR A 102 -5.22 -15.11 -9.26
CA THR A 102 -5.95 -16.08 -10.08
C THR A 102 -6.34 -15.56 -11.46
N SER A 103 -5.94 -14.34 -11.81
CA SER A 103 -6.15 -13.76 -13.13
C SER A 103 -5.03 -14.17 -14.09
N GLU A 104 -5.36 -14.33 -15.36
CA GLU A 104 -4.37 -14.65 -16.39
C GLU A 104 -3.36 -13.53 -16.63
N SER A 105 -3.74 -12.30 -16.31
CA SER A 105 -2.93 -11.09 -16.47
C SER A 105 -3.51 -9.91 -15.71
N ALA A 106 -2.73 -8.85 -15.56
CA ALA A 106 -3.22 -7.57 -15.05
C ALA A 106 -4.35 -6.96 -15.91
N LYS A 107 -4.40 -7.31 -17.19
CA LYS A 107 -5.50 -6.94 -18.09
C LYS A 107 -6.77 -7.71 -17.72
N ASP A 108 -6.69 -9.03 -17.58
CA ASP A 108 -7.82 -9.88 -17.16
C ASP A 108 -8.35 -9.45 -15.80
N PHE A 109 -7.46 -9.21 -14.82
CA PHE A 109 -7.85 -8.68 -13.53
C PHE A 109 -8.68 -7.40 -13.66
N SER A 110 -8.20 -6.42 -14.41
CA SER A 110 -8.84 -5.12 -14.54
C SER A 110 -10.17 -5.14 -15.31
N GLU A 111 -10.33 -6.03 -16.29
CA GLU A 111 -11.50 -6.12 -17.18
C GLU A 111 -12.56 -7.10 -16.67
N ASN A 112 -12.15 -8.23 -16.09
CA ASN A 112 -13.05 -9.35 -15.81
C ASN A 112 -13.22 -9.64 -14.33
N ARG A 113 -12.24 -9.32 -13.47
CA ARG A 113 -12.29 -9.63 -12.04
C ARG A 113 -12.69 -8.42 -11.21
N LEU A 114 -11.98 -7.31 -11.37
CA LEU A 114 -12.18 -6.08 -10.60
C LEU A 114 -13.60 -5.51 -10.71
N PRO A 115 -14.30 -5.56 -11.87
CA PRO A 115 -15.70 -5.12 -11.96
C PRO A 115 -16.70 -5.90 -11.11
N ASN A 116 -16.31 -7.06 -10.59
CA ASN A 116 -17.15 -7.85 -9.68
C ASN A 116 -16.95 -7.47 -8.19
N VAL A 117 -15.94 -6.66 -7.89
CA VAL A 117 -15.67 -6.19 -6.53
C VAL A 117 -16.67 -5.11 -6.16
N ARG A 118 -17.33 -5.26 -5.00
CA ARG A 118 -18.23 -4.27 -4.41
C ARG A 118 -17.64 -3.73 -3.12
N GLY A 119 -17.58 -2.41 -3.01
CA GLY A 119 -17.03 -1.75 -1.83
C GLY A 119 -16.13 -0.57 -2.17
N ARG A 120 -15.30 -0.17 -1.23
CA ARG A 120 -14.35 0.94 -1.38
C ARG A 120 -12.98 0.40 -1.72
N VAL A 121 -12.36 0.93 -2.78
CA VAL A 121 -11.12 0.38 -3.34
C VAL A 121 -10.11 1.48 -3.62
N ALA A 122 -8.97 1.40 -2.93
CA ALA A 122 -7.71 1.98 -3.36
C ALA A 122 -6.61 0.95 -3.01
N ILE A 123 -5.95 0.40 -4.01
CA ILE A 123 -4.94 -0.65 -3.84
C ILE A 123 -3.64 -0.29 -4.52
N VAL A 124 -2.55 -0.75 -3.91
CA VAL A 124 -1.21 -0.72 -4.49
C VAL A 124 -0.58 -2.08 -4.28
N TRP A 125 -0.02 -2.67 -5.33
CA TRP A 125 0.62 -3.98 -5.23
C TRP A 125 1.78 -4.13 -6.19
N SER A 126 2.64 -5.10 -5.89
CA SER A 126 3.67 -5.62 -6.77
C SER A 126 3.46 -7.12 -6.96
N ASP A 127 3.83 -7.59 -8.13
CA ASP A 127 3.88 -9.00 -8.48
C ASP A 127 5.36 -9.43 -8.50
N LEU A 128 5.71 -10.44 -7.72
CA LEU A 128 7.09 -10.89 -7.57
C LEU A 128 7.62 -11.61 -8.82
N GLU A 129 6.74 -12.03 -9.74
CA GLU A 129 7.12 -12.54 -11.05
C GLU A 129 7.48 -11.42 -12.02
N PHE A 130 6.89 -10.22 -11.80
CA PHE A 130 7.12 -9.02 -12.61
C PHE A 130 7.55 -7.84 -11.74
N PRO A 131 8.68 -7.96 -11.00
CA PRO A 131 9.09 -7.00 -9.98
C PRO A 131 9.46 -5.62 -10.54
N GLU A 132 9.61 -5.52 -11.85
CA GLU A 132 9.79 -4.25 -12.56
C GLU A 132 8.50 -3.42 -12.65
N TYR A 133 7.37 -3.93 -12.13
CA TYR A 133 6.11 -3.18 -12.14
C TYR A 133 5.49 -3.04 -10.76
N VAL A 134 5.04 -1.85 -10.47
CA VAL A 134 4.08 -1.56 -9.39
C VAL A 134 2.75 -1.19 -10.02
N TYR A 135 1.70 -1.77 -9.50
CA TYR A 135 0.34 -1.52 -9.93
C TYR A 135 -0.42 -0.72 -8.88
N MET A 136 -1.29 0.16 -9.33
CA MET A 136 -2.19 0.92 -8.46
C MET A 136 -3.58 0.92 -9.07
N VAL A 137 -4.60 0.81 -8.24
CA VAL A 137 -5.99 1.08 -8.61
C VAL A 137 -6.55 2.12 -7.66
N LYS A 138 -7.04 3.20 -8.22
CA LYS A 138 -7.92 4.13 -7.55
C LYS A 138 -9.34 3.88 -8.06
N GLY A 139 -10.13 3.19 -7.25
CA GLY A 139 -11.59 3.09 -7.46
C GLY A 139 -12.27 4.35 -6.91
N ASN A 140 -13.05 4.18 -5.86
CA ASN A 140 -13.81 5.23 -5.20
C ASN A 140 -13.22 5.67 -3.84
N ASN A 141 -12.05 5.17 -3.46
CA ASN A 141 -11.36 5.53 -2.20
C ASN A 141 -10.14 6.42 -2.47
N PRO A 142 -9.72 7.25 -1.50
CA PRO A 142 -8.61 8.17 -1.69
C PRO A 142 -7.29 7.46 -1.99
N LEU A 143 -6.61 7.93 -3.03
CA LEU A 143 -5.23 7.59 -3.39
C LEU A 143 -4.62 8.82 -4.07
N LYS A 144 -3.49 9.26 -3.57
CA LYS A 144 -2.70 10.37 -4.09
C LYS A 144 -1.29 9.90 -4.40
N MET A 145 -0.67 10.53 -5.35
CA MET A 145 0.70 10.24 -5.78
C MET A 145 1.46 11.53 -6.05
N ALA A 146 2.76 11.51 -5.85
CA ALA A 146 3.66 12.60 -6.22
C ALA A 146 4.98 12.03 -6.74
N PHE A 147 5.62 12.74 -7.63
CA PHE A 147 7.01 12.51 -8.02
C PHE A 147 7.92 13.35 -7.14
N ILE A 148 8.99 12.76 -6.62
CA ILE A 148 10.02 13.40 -5.78
C ILE A 148 11.30 13.48 -6.62
N PRO A 149 11.59 14.62 -7.28
CA PRO A 149 12.70 14.73 -8.22
C PRO A 149 14.06 14.46 -7.59
N ASP A 150 14.28 14.92 -6.36
CA ASP A 150 15.56 14.83 -5.65
C ASP A 150 15.97 13.38 -5.35
N LEU A 151 15.00 12.47 -5.31
CA LEU A 151 15.19 11.05 -5.09
C LEU A 151 14.90 10.20 -6.33
N ASN A 152 14.34 10.80 -7.36
CA ASN A 152 13.88 10.12 -8.57
C ASN A 152 12.91 8.96 -8.26
N ILE A 153 11.91 9.20 -7.39
CA ILE A 153 10.93 8.21 -6.96
C ILE A 153 9.50 8.72 -7.09
N TYR A 154 8.54 7.81 -7.12
CA TYR A 154 7.16 8.10 -6.83
C TYR A 154 6.82 7.78 -5.38
N ALA A 155 6.18 8.71 -4.69
CA ALA A 155 5.57 8.53 -3.40
C ALA A 155 4.04 8.45 -3.54
N TYR A 156 3.38 7.66 -2.70
CA TYR A 156 1.93 7.59 -2.67
C TYR A 156 1.39 7.60 -1.22
N GLY A 157 0.13 7.98 -1.08
CA GLY A 157 -0.56 7.99 0.20
C GLY A 157 -2.07 8.16 0.00
N SER A 158 -2.86 8.05 1.06
CA SER A 158 -4.30 8.32 0.98
C SER A 158 -4.58 9.81 0.77
N THR A 159 -3.74 10.71 1.29
CA THR A 159 -3.83 12.16 1.10
C THR A 159 -2.48 12.75 0.69
N LEU A 160 -2.50 13.94 0.07
CA LEU A 160 -1.27 14.68 -0.21
C LEU A 160 -0.58 15.15 1.08
N ASP A 161 -1.33 15.39 2.15
CA ASP A 161 -0.76 15.85 3.41
C ASP A 161 0.13 14.80 4.07
N ILE A 162 -0.14 13.50 3.85
CA ILE A 162 0.77 12.42 4.26
C ILE A 162 2.11 12.55 3.51
N ILE A 163 2.07 12.83 2.20
CA ILE A 163 3.28 13.02 1.40
C ILE A 163 4.02 14.29 1.82
N LYS A 164 3.30 15.38 2.09
CA LYS A 164 3.90 16.63 2.61
C LYS A 164 4.55 16.43 3.98
N ALA A 165 3.87 15.69 4.87
CA ALA A 165 4.36 15.43 6.22
C ALA A 165 5.66 14.62 6.26
N SER A 166 6.04 13.92 5.18
CA SER A 166 7.34 13.26 5.07
C SER A 166 8.51 14.21 4.83
N GLY A 167 8.23 15.53 4.62
CA GLY A 167 9.21 16.63 4.58
C GLY A 167 9.93 16.80 3.26
N TRP A 168 9.47 16.15 2.23
CA TRP A 168 9.91 16.48 0.89
C TRP A 168 9.31 17.80 0.46
N THR A 169 10.16 18.82 0.35
CA THR A 169 9.75 20.18 -0.07
C THR A 169 9.61 20.29 -1.57
N ASN A 170 10.44 19.54 -2.32
CA ASN A 170 10.39 19.50 -3.78
C ASN A 170 9.64 18.23 -4.23
N TYR A 171 8.33 18.35 -4.41
CA TYR A 171 7.50 17.26 -4.95
C TYR A 171 6.54 17.78 -6.00
N LYS A 172 6.22 16.94 -6.99
CA LYS A 172 5.28 17.22 -8.07
C LYS A 172 4.06 16.33 -7.92
N PRO A 173 2.88 16.86 -7.51
CA PRO A 173 1.66 16.06 -7.42
C PRO A 173 1.29 15.46 -8.77
N ILE A 174 0.83 14.20 -8.75
CA ILE A 174 0.33 13.50 -9.92
C ILE A 174 -1.16 13.22 -9.71
N ASN A 175 -1.97 13.65 -10.67
CA ASN A 175 -3.40 13.39 -10.62
C ASN A 175 -3.69 11.93 -10.93
N VAL A 176 -4.18 11.20 -9.92
CA VAL A 176 -4.75 9.87 -10.09
C VAL A 176 -6.26 10.01 -10.06
N PHE A 177 -6.90 9.80 -11.20
CA PHE A 177 -8.35 9.92 -11.33
C PHE A 177 -9.08 8.70 -10.76
N PRO A 178 -10.31 8.85 -10.24
CA PRO A 178 -11.15 7.71 -9.90
C PRO A 178 -11.32 6.76 -11.09
N ASN A 179 -11.57 5.48 -10.80
CA ASN A 179 -11.74 4.45 -11.79
C ASN A 179 -10.55 4.30 -12.76
N THR A 180 -9.35 4.46 -12.21
CA THR A 180 -8.11 4.32 -12.98
C THR A 180 -7.21 3.26 -12.37
N MET A 181 -6.67 2.41 -13.24
CA MET A 181 -5.53 1.55 -12.92
C MET A 181 -4.25 2.14 -13.53
N LEU A 182 -3.19 2.17 -12.74
CA LEU A 182 -1.86 2.56 -13.17
C LEU A 182 -0.94 1.34 -13.14
N ARG A 183 -0.04 1.25 -14.10
CA ARG A 183 1.13 0.39 -14.09
C ARG A 183 2.37 1.26 -14.22
N ILE A 184 3.23 1.18 -13.22
CA ILE A 184 4.45 1.97 -13.11
C ILE A 184 5.63 1.03 -13.31
N ASN A 185 6.48 1.33 -14.28
CA ASN A 185 7.74 0.61 -14.42
C ASN A 185 8.76 1.20 -13.44
N THR A 186 9.27 0.39 -12.52
CA THR A 186 10.15 0.82 -11.42
C THR A 186 11.53 1.30 -11.89
N LYS A 187 12.00 0.80 -13.03
CA LYS A 187 13.30 1.16 -13.60
C LYS A 187 13.24 2.46 -14.41
N THR A 188 12.22 2.60 -15.26
CA THR A 188 12.11 3.74 -16.18
C THR A 188 11.19 4.84 -15.68
N LEU A 189 10.47 4.60 -14.58
CA LEU A 189 9.44 5.45 -14.01
C LEU A 189 8.29 5.80 -14.98
N LYS A 190 8.17 5.06 -16.09
CA LYS A 190 7.07 5.24 -17.03
C LYS A 190 5.76 4.75 -16.43
N ILE A 191 4.74 5.59 -16.48
CA ILE A 191 3.38 5.28 -16.05
C ILE A 191 2.53 4.97 -17.27
N ARG A 192 1.79 3.85 -17.21
CA ARG A 192 0.69 3.57 -18.11
C ARG A 192 -0.61 3.57 -17.33
N THR A 193 -1.63 4.17 -17.88
CA THR A 193 -2.95 4.29 -17.25
C THR A 193 -3.99 3.53 -18.06
N LYS A 194 -5.00 3.02 -17.36
CA LYS A 194 -6.16 2.37 -17.96
C LYS A 194 -7.41 2.73 -17.15
N ASN A 195 -8.48 3.07 -17.85
CA ASN A 195 -9.78 3.20 -17.21
C ASN A 195 -10.29 1.82 -16.80
N ILE A 196 -10.87 1.75 -15.62
CA ILE A 196 -11.50 0.54 -15.07
C ILE A 196 -12.97 0.80 -14.80
N VAL A 197 -13.74 -0.27 -14.70
CA VAL A 197 -15.13 -0.18 -14.25
C VAL A 197 -15.19 -0.60 -12.79
N HIS A 198 -15.57 0.35 -11.93
CA HIS A 198 -15.91 0.07 -10.54
C HIS A 198 -17.33 0.57 -10.29
N LYS A 199 -18.23 -0.33 -9.90
CA LYS A 199 -19.68 -0.08 -9.88
C LYS A 199 -20.18 0.72 -8.68
N GLU A 200 -19.37 0.81 -7.63
CA GLU A 200 -19.76 1.53 -6.43
C GLU A 200 -19.62 3.04 -6.64
N PRO A 201 -20.54 3.85 -6.08
CA PRO A 201 -20.45 5.29 -6.23
C PRO A 201 -19.19 5.85 -5.58
N ILE A 202 -18.64 6.90 -6.19
CA ILE A 202 -17.53 7.65 -5.62
C ILE A 202 -18.05 8.33 -4.35
N SER A 203 -17.54 7.92 -3.20
CA SER A 203 -17.83 8.61 -1.95
C SER A 203 -16.89 9.82 -1.82
N ASN A 204 -17.42 11.01 -1.96
CA ASN A 204 -16.71 12.25 -1.63
C ASN A 204 -16.61 12.48 -0.11
N LYS A 205 -17.17 11.57 0.67
CA LYS A 205 -17.20 11.69 2.13
C LYS A 205 -16.09 10.84 2.72
N SER A 206 -15.09 11.46 3.31
CA SER A 206 -14.19 10.76 4.23
C SER A 206 -14.85 10.67 5.59
N TYR A 207 -14.86 9.47 6.16
CA TYR A 207 -15.34 9.24 7.51
C TYR A 207 -14.17 8.84 8.39
N TYR A 208 -14.10 9.41 9.59
CA TYR A 208 -13.19 8.97 10.64
C TYR A 208 -13.97 8.44 11.83
N TYR A 209 -13.42 7.47 12.52
CA TYR A 209 -14.03 6.95 13.73
C TYR A 209 -13.61 7.80 14.93
N ASN A 210 -14.59 8.44 15.56
CA ASN A 210 -14.36 9.20 16.78
C ASN A 210 -14.51 8.27 17.99
N LYS A 211 -13.38 7.96 18.65
CA LYS A 211 -13.36 7.08 19.82
C LYS A 211 -14.13 7.66 21.02
N GLY A 212 -14.21 8.98 21.14
CA GLY A 212 -14.88 9.64 22.25
C GLY A 212 -16.40 9.47 22.23
N ILE A 213 -16.98 9.29 21.06
CA ILE A 213 -18.43 9.10 20.88
C ILE A 213 -18.80 7.72 20.30
N GLY A 214 -17.83 6.87 20.03
CA GLY A 214 -18.03 5.51 19.53
C GLY A 214 -18.70 5.43 18.15
N ALA A 215 -18.60 6.46 17.32
CA ALA A 215 -19.29 6.55 16.03
C ALA A 215 -18.37 7.03 14.90
N TYR A 216 -18.74 6.65 13.66
CA TYR A 216 -18.11 7.22 12.46
C TYR A 216 -18.70 8.62 12.20
N MET A 217 -17.83 9.59 12.12
CA MET A 217 -18.16 10.96 11.77
C MET A 217 -17.72 11.28 10.34
N GLN A 218 -18.51 12.07 9.63
CA GLN A 218 -18.11 12.66 8.38
C GLN A 218 -17.00 13.67 8.68
N ALA A 219 -15.84 13.54 8.00
CA ALA A 219 -14.83 14.59 8.04
C ALA A 219 -15.39 15.80 7.29
N GLU A 220 -15.65 16.90 8.00
CA GLU A 220 -15.63 18.19 7.36
C GLU A 220 -14.23 18.43 6.83
N GLU A 221 -14.07 19.12 5.69
CA GLU A 221 -12.77 19.38 5.05
C GLU A 221 -11.83 20.29 5.87
N THR A 222 -11.95 20.28 7.17
CA THR A 222 -10.95 20.86 8.05
C THR A 222 -9.79 19.90 8.16
N VAL A 223 -8.72 20.22 7.45
CA VAL A 223 -7.42 19.55 7.53
C VAL A 223 -7.07 19.28 8.99
N PRO A 224 -7.03 18.01 9.45
CA PRO A 224 -6.50 17.75 10.77
C PRO A 224 -5.06 18.25 10.77
N GLN A 225 -4.71 19.12 11.70
CA GLN A 225 -3.30 19.42 11.94
C GLN A 225 -2.64 18.13 12.43
N PHE A 226 -2.11 17.36 11.49
CA PHE A 226 -1.23 16.25 11.79
C PHE A 226 0.08 16.86 12.28
N VAL A 227 0.28 16.87 13.57
CA VAL A 227 1.56 17.21 14.17
C VAL A 227 2.40 15.93 14.15
N PRO A 228 3.42 15.81 13.29
CA PRO A 228 4.33 14.68 13.32
C PRO A 228 5.03 14.67 14.68
N ARG A 229 4.89 13.58 15.46
CA ARG A 229 5.65 13.40 16.70
C ARG A 229 7.12 13.02 16.48
N PHE A 230 7.56 12.96 15.22
CA PHE A 230 8.95 12.76 14.84
C PHE A 230 9.54 14.04 14.27
N SER A 231 10.69 14.44 14.78
CA SER A 231 11.47 15.49 14.14
C SER A 231 12.12 14.92 12.88
N PHE A 232 12.21 15.74 11.81
CA PHE A 232 12.94 15.43 10.59
C PHE A 232 14.39 15.01 10.80
N ARG A 233 14.98 15.39 11.93
CA ARG A 233 16.33 15.06 12.34
C ARG A 233 16.47 13.55 12.53
N ASP A 234 15.48 12.92 13.16
CA ASP A 234 15.49 11.48 13.45
C ASP A 234 15.35 10.64 12.17
N GLN A 235 14.53 11.11 11.21
CA GLN A 235 14.38 10.44 9.91
C GLN A 235 15.63 10.59 9.03
N ARG A 236 16.26 11.78 9.00
CA ARG A 236 17.52 11.99 8.28
C ARG A 236 18.68 11.18 8.85
N GLU A 237 18.74 10.99 10.16
CA GLU A 237 19.75 10.15 10.80
C GLU A 237 19.53 8.67 10.46
N LEU A 238 18.27 8.22 10.38
CA LEU A 238 17.92 6.86 9.93
C LEU A 238 18.45 6.60 8.50
N PHE A 239 18.15 7.52 7.56
CA PHE A 239 18.61 7.41 6.18
C PHE A 239 20.12 7.62 6.01
N LYS A 240 20.79 8.37 6.88
CA LYS A 240 22.25 8.51 6.88
C LYS A 240 22.97 7.26 7.37
N LYS A 241 22.44 6.54 8.35
CA LYS A 241 22.98 5.26 8.83
C LYS A 241 22.96 4.18 7.75
N VAL A 242 21.92 4.15 6.90
CA VAL A 242 21.82 3.24 5.76
C VAL A 242 22.95 3.47 4.73
N LYS A 243 23.47 4.71 4.61
CA LYS A 243 24.64 5.02 3.75
C LYS A 243 26.00 4.73 4.37
N ALA A 244 26.07 4.50 5.68
CA ALA A 244 27.33 4.38 6.41
C ALA A 244 27.69 2.95 6.84
N SER A 245 26.81 1.94 6.61
CA SER A 245 27.13 0.55 6.92
C SER A 245 27.90 -0.09 5.76
N ASP A 246 29.21 -0.16 5.95
CA ASP A 246 30.16 -0.79 5.08
C ASP A 246 29.97 -2.33 5.03
N GLY A 247 29.83 -2.83 3.81
CA GLY A 247 30.34 -4.09 3.30
C GLY A 247 30.26 -5.38 4.11
N SER A 248 29.15 -5.77 4.74
CA SER A 248 29.02 -7.15 5.24
C SER A 248 27.98 -7.95 4.45
N THR A 249 28.45 -9.02 3.85
CA THR A 249 27.71 -9.95 2.99
C THR A 249 26.62 -10.68 3.76
N ILE A 250 25.36 -10.38 3.47
CA ILE A 250 24.22 -11.16 3.98
C ILE A 250 23.84 -12.23 2.96
N ARG A 251 23.81 -13.50 3.41
CA ARG A 251 23.46 -14.64 2.56
C ARG A 251 22.01 -14.56 2.12
N LYS A 252 21.78 -14.63 0.80
CA LYS A 252 20.46 -14.86 0.20
C LYS A 252 19.94 -16.24 0.62
N VAL A 253 18.75 -16.26 1.16
CA VAL A 253 17.95 -17.49 1.22
C VAL A 253 17.16 -17.56 -0.09
N LYS A 254 17.41 -18.62 -0.86
CA LYS A 254 16.68 -18.95 -2.09
C LYS A 254 15.27 -19.43 -1.77
#